data_b50b309c998cab19379e70d78bdfa26d
#
_entry.id   b50b309c998cab19379e70d78bdfa26d
#
_cell.length_a   1.000
_cell.length_b   1.000
_cell.length_c   1.000
_cell.angle_alpha   90.00
_cell.angle_beta   90.00
_cell.angle_gamma   90.00
#
_symmetry.space_group_name_H-M   'P 1'
#
loop_
_entity.id
_entity.type
_entity.pdbx_description
1 polymer ?
#
loop_
_entity_poly.entity_id
_entity_poly.type
_entity_poly.pdbx_seq_one_letter_code
_entity_poly.pdbx_strand_id
1 'polypeptide(L)'
;VQRVPETESGGRIHTSTCTVAIMPEAEEIDFHLDLNECKFDVFRASGNGGQCVNTTDSAVRLTHIPTGIVISCQDEKSQLKNKDKALRVLRSRLYEMELAKQHDAEAEARRSQIGTGDRSEKIRTYNFPQGRVTDHRIKLTLHRLENILNGDLDEIIDSLIAADQAVKLTKLNEQE
;
A
#
# COMPACT_ATOMS: atom_id res chain seq x y z
N VAL A 1 -24.58 0.42 10.38
CA VAL A 1 -25.75 0.88 9.63
C VAL A 1 -26.98 0.09 10.12
N GLN A 2 -28.04 0.78 10.52
CA GLN A 2 -29.31 0.20 10.98
C GLN A 2 -30.42 0.58 9.99
N ARG A 3 -30.94 -0.40 9.26
CA ARG A 3 -31.98 -0.22 8.23
C ARG A 3 -32.85 -1.47 8.10
N VAL A 4 -33.96 -1.34 7.46
CA VAL A 4 -34.74 -2.48 6.97
C VAL A 4 -34.20 -2.85 5.59
N PRO A 5 -33.63 -4.04 5.38
CA PRO A 5 -33.16 -4.47 4.06
C PRO A 5 -34.33 -4.65 3.08
N GLU A 6 -34.08 -4.50 1.80
CA GLU A 6 -35.08 -4.74 0.74
C GLU A 6 -35.58 -6.19 0.72
N THR A 7 -34.74 -7.12 1.16
CA THR A 7 -35.05 -8.56 1.23
C THR A 7 -35.84 -8.96 2.48
N GLU A 8 -36.08 -8.03 3.41
CA GLU A 8 -36.79 -8.30 4.67
C GLU A 8 -38.29 -8.08 4.50
N SER A 9 -39.08 -9.15 4.54
CA SER A 9 -40.54 -9.11 4.40
C SER A 9 -41.30 -8.72 5.68
N GLY A 10 -40.65 -8.87 6.84
CA GLY A 10 -41.29 -8.64 8.16
C GLY A 10 -41.05 -7.23 8.75
N GLY A 11 -40.42 -6.31 8.00
CA GLY A 11 -40.12 -4.95 8.45
C GLY A 11 -39.12 -4.86 9.60
N ARG A 12 -38.32 -5.88 9.83
CA ARG A 12 -37.34 -5.93 10.92
C ARG A 12 -36.10 -5.07 10.58
N ILE A 13 -35.64 -4.32 11.59
CA ILE A 13 -34.42 -3.53 11.48
C ILE A 13 -33.22 -4.45 11.65
N HIS A 14 -32.35 -4.49 10.64
CA HIS A 14 -31.08 -5.22 10.68
C HIS A 14 -29.91 -4.25 10.88
N THR A 15 -28.88 -4.72 11.58
CA THR A 15 -27.61 -3.99 11.72
C THR A 15 -26.57 -4.62 10.81
N SER A 16 -25.97 -3.82 9.94
CA SER A 16 -24.86 -4.23 9.09
C SER A 16 -23.63 -3.36 9.34
N THR A 17 -22.46 -3.93 9.21
CA THR A 17 -21.17 -3.22 9.31
C THR A 17 -20.69 -2.80 7.93
N CYS A 18 -20.14 -1.59 7.85
CA CYS A 18 -19.45 -1.07 6.67
C CYS A 18 -18.11 -0.50 7.13
N THR A 19 -17.04 -0.89 6.49
CA THR A 19 -15.70 -0.35 6.73
C THR A 19 -15.33 0.59 5.58
N VAL A 20 -14.64 1.67 5.92
CA VAL A 20 -14.12 2.65 4.95
C VAL A 20 -12.62 2.77 5.15
N ALA A 21 -11.86 2.54 4.09
CA ALA A 21 -10.43 2.76 4.05
C ALA A 21 -10.13 3.90 3.07
N ILE A 22 -9.29 4.84 3.48
CA ILE A 22 -8.81 5.94 2.63
C ILE A 22 -7.40 5.58 2.21
N MET A 23 -7.20 5.46 0.90
CA MET A 23 -5.88 5.20 0.31
C MET A 23 -5.45 6.42 -0.48
N PRO A 24 -4.18 6.87 -0.35
CA PRO A 24 -3.64 7.86 -1.27
C PRO A 24 -3.59 7.27 -2.69
N GLU A 25 -3.70 8.12 -3.69
CA GLU A 25 -3.46 7.70 -5.07
C GLU A 25 -2.00 7.27 -5.21
N ALA A 26 -1.76 6.11 -5.84
CA ALA A 26 -0.42 5.59 -6.04
C ALA A 26 0.31 6.47 -7.07
N GLU A 27 1.46 7.01 -6.69
CA GLU A 27 2.36 7.70 -7.60
C GLU A 27 3.16 6.70 -8.42
N GLU A 28 3.51 7.06 -9.67
CA GLU A 28 4.40 6.25 -10.50
C GLU A 28 5.76 6.14 -9.83
N ILE A 29 6.29 4.91 -9.77
CA ILE A 29 7.61 4.67 -9.21
C ILE A 29 8.65 5.13 -10.23
N ASP A 30 9.32 6.23 -9.96
CA ASP A 30 10.47 6.69 -10.75
C ASP A 30 11.72 5.95 -10.27
N PHE A 31 12.05 4.86 -10.97
CA PHE A 31 13.17 3.99 -10.62
C PHE A 31 14.42 4.36 -11.43
N HIS A 32 15.44 4.85 -10.74
CA HIS A 32 16.75 5.15 -11.33
C HIS A 32 17.81 4.18 -10.80
N LEU A 33 18.49 3.46 -11.72
CA LEU A 33 19.59 2.56 -11.37
C LEU A 33 20.92 3.30 -11.45
N ASP A 34 21.64 3.43 -10.34
CA ASP A 34 23.01 3.92 -10.32
C ASP A 34 23.98 2.79 -10.71
N LEU A 35 24.70 3.00 -11.82
CA LEU A 35 25.71 2.04 -12.30
C LEU A 35 26.93 1.94 -11.39
N ASN A 36 27.20 2.95 -10.55
CA ASN A 36 28.30 2.93 -9.59
C ASN A 36 28.09 1.92 -8.45
N GLU A 37 26.83 1.57 -8.18
CA GLU A 37 26.45 0.55 -7.19
C GLU A 37 26.50 -0.87 -7.74
N CYS A 38 26.90 -1.01 -9.02
CA CYS A 38 26.94 -2.28 -9.73
C CYS A 38 28.39 -2.75 -9.94
N LYS A 39 28.72 -3.91 -9.37
CA LYS A 39 30.00 -4.58 -9.61
C LYS A 39 29.87 -5.59 -10.73
N PHE A 40 30.75 -5.50 -11.72
CA PHE A 40 30.80 -6.41 -12.85
C PHE A 40 32.04 -7.32 -12.74
N ASP A 41 31.79 -8.62 -12.71
CA ASP A 41 32.85 -9.64 -12.79
C ASP A 41 32.68 -10.43 -14.10
N VAL A 42 33.77 -10.65 -14.81
CA VAL A 42 33.77 -11.39 -16.09
C VAL A 42 34.38 -12.75 -15.86
N PHE A 43 33.81 -13.77 -16.49
CA PHE A 43 34.27 -15.14 -16.34
C PHE A 43 34.00 -15.95 -17.63
N ARG A 44 34.57 -17.15 -17.70
CA ARG A 44 34.35 -18.07 -18.82
C ARG A 44 32.98 -18.70 -18.70
N ALA A 45 32.25 -18.73 -19.83
CA ALA A 45 30.96 -19.41 -19.88
C ALA A 45 31.14 -20.90 -19.61
N SER A 46 30.26 -21.52 -18.85
CA SER A 46 30.23 -22.96 -18.61
C SER A 46 29.16 -23.60 -19.50
N GLY A 47 29.51 -24.70 -20.20
CA GLY A 47 28.55 -25.44 -21.01
C GLY A 47 29.25 -26.28 -22.10
N ASN A 48 28.45 -27.10 -22.80
CA ASN A 48 28.90 -27.88 -23.96
C ASN A 48 29.17 -26.92 -25.11
N GLY A 49 30.41 -26.50 -25.30
CA GLY A 49 30.81 -25.54 -26.34
C GLY A 49 32.16 -25.82 -26.94
N GLY A 50 32.39 -25.31 -28.14
CA GLY A 50 33.65 -25.36 -28.85
C GLY A 50 34.65 -24.32 -28.36
N GLN A 51 35.64 -23.99 -29.17
CA GLN A 51 36.78 -23.08 -28.80
C GLN A 51 36.31 -21.72 -28.24
N CYS A 52 35.16 -21.17 -28.69
CA CYS A 52 34.70 -19.87 -28.25
C CYS A 52 34.27 -19.87 -26.75
N VAL A 53 33.69 -20.95 -26.26
CA VAL A 53 33.23 -21.08 -24.84
C VAL A 53 34.44 -21.27 -23.91
N ASN A 54 35.49 -21.99 -24.38
CA ASN A 54 36.65 -22.37 -23.57
C ASN A 54 37.76 -21.30 -23.53
N THR A 55 37.77 -20.37 -24.50
CA THR A 55 38.88 -19.41 -24.63
C THR A 55 38.45 -17.96 -24.37
N THR A 56 37.15 -17.63 -24.45
CA THR A 56 36.69 -16.24 -24.35
C THR A 56 35.93 -16.01 -23.06
N ASP A 57 36.29 -14.99 -22.28
CA ASP A 57 35.57 -14.56 -21.07
C ASP A 57 34.36 -13.76 -21.49
N SER A 58 33.30 -14.45 -21.97
CA SER A 58 32.06 -13.83 -22.46
C SER A 58 30.96 -13.72 -21.42
N ALA A 59 31.03 -14.53 -20.35
CA ALA A 59 30.03 -14.52 -19.29
C ALA A 59 30.24 -13.35 -18.32
N VAL A 60 29.16 -12.75 -17.88
CA VAL A 60 29.15 -11.61 -16.97
C VAL A 60 28.33 -11.93 -15.71
N ARG A 61 28.92 -11.64 -14.55
CA ARG A 61 28.25 -11.62 -13.27
C ARG A 61 28.11 -10.18 -12.82
N LEU A 62 26.90 -9.77 -12.58
CA LEU A 62 26.54 -8.45 -12.07
C LEU A 62 26.09 -8.61 -10.64
N THR A 63 26.73 -7.88 -9.71
CA THR A 63 26.35 -7.83 -8.31
C THR A 63 25.93 -6.40 -7.98
N HIS A 64 24.71 -6.23 -7.52
CA HIS A 64 24.23 -4.96 -6.99
C HIS A 64 24.56 -4.87 -5.50
N ILE A 65 25.45 -3.94 -5.13
CA ILE A 65 26.07 -3.85 -3.81
C ILE A 65 25.02 -3.60 -2.70
N PRO A 66 24.07 -2.66 -2.85
CA PRO A 66 23.12 -2.34 -1.76
C PRO A 66 22.14 -3.47 -1.43
N THR A 67 21.69 -4.22 -2.46
CA THR A 67 20.68 -5.28 -2.27
C THR A 67 21.28 -6.68 -2.21
N GLY A 68 22.57 -6.84 -2.60
CA GLY A 68 23.23 -8.14 -2.68
C GLY A 68 22.72 -9.04 -3.82
N ILE A 69 21.92 -8.51 -4.74
CA ILE A 69 21.40 -9.30 -5.87
C ILE A 69 22.54 -9.61 -6.83
N VAL A 70 22.68 -10.90 -7.16
CA VAL A 70 23.66 -11.40 -8.11
C VAL A 70 22.95 -11.96 -9.34
N ILE A 71 23.36 -11.52 -10.53
CA ILE A 71 22.83 -11.95 -11.82
C ILE A 71 23.99 -12.43 -12.67
N SER A 72 23.89 -13.64 -13.20
CA SER A 72 24.86 -14.20 -14.14
C SER A 72 24.22 -14.37 -15.50
N CYS A 73 24.84 -13.80 -16.53
CA CYS A 73 24.41 -13.93 -17.92
C CYS A 73 25.56 -14.51 -18.76
N GLN A 74 25.26 -15.61 -19.46
CA GLN A 74 26.21 -16.33 -20.31
C GLN A 74 25.60 -16.82 -21.63
N ASP A 75 24.44 -16.29 -22.00
CA ASP A 75 23.64 -16.79 -23.13
C ASP A 75 24.21 -16.33 -24.49
N GLU A 76 24.85 -15.17 -24.50
CA GLU A 76 25.36 -14.55 -25.70
C GLU A 76 26.88 -14.76 -25.83
N LYS A 77 27.37 -14.83 -27.08
CA LYS A 77 28.82 -14.92 -27.36
C LYS A 77 29.55 -13.60 -27.09
N SER A 78 28.87 -12.50 -26.94
CA SER A 78 29.40 -11.17 -26.72
C SER A 78 29.25 -10.76 -25.24
N GLN A 79 30.36 -10.43 -24.60
CA GLN A 79 30.44 -9.90 -23.26
C GLN A 79 29.53 -8.64 -23.09
N LEU A 80 29.56 -7.73 -24.09
CA LEU A 80 28.77 -6.50 -24.05
C LEU A 80 27.28 -6.79 -24.03
N LYS A 81 26.81 -7.73 -24.87
CA LYS A 81 25.39 -8.14 -24.88
C LYS A 81 24.98 -8.82 -23.59
N ASN A 82 25.86 -9.64 -22.99
CA ASN A 82 25.61 -10.24 -21.69
C ASN A 82 25.52 -9.19 -20.57
N LYS A 83 26.36 -8.15 -20.61
CA LYS A 83 26.32 -7.02 -19.70
C LYS A 83 24.99 -6.25 -19.80
N ASP A 84 24.57 -5.92 -21.02
CA ASP A 84 23.29 -5.21 -21.25
C ASP A 84 22.08 -6.05 -20.82
N LYS A 85 22.15 -7.37 -21.03
CA LYS A 85 21.10 -8.28 -20.58
C LYS A 85 21.06 -8.35 -19.05
N ALA A 86 22.21 -8.46 -18.39
CA ALA A 86 22.29 -8.47 -16.93
C ALA A 86 21.72 -7.19 -16.32
N LEU A 87 22.03 -6.03 -16.90
CA LEU A 87 21.47 -4.74 -16.46
C LEU A 87 19.96 -4.67 -16.63
N ARG A 88 19.42 -5.17 -17.74
CA ARG A 88 17.95 -5.21 -17.95
C ARG A 88 17.26 -6.10 -16.91
N VAL A 89 17.82 -7.27 -16.66
CA VAL A 89 17.29 -8.20 -15.64
C VAL A 89 17.38 -7.58 -14.23
N LEU A 90 18.48 -6.88 -13.92
CA LEU A 90 18.63 -6.19 -12.64
C LEU A 90 17.56 -5.10 -12.47
N ARG A 91 17.37 -4.26 -13.50
CA ARG A 91 16.34 -3.21 -13.47
C ARG A 91 14.94 -3.78 -13.21
N SER A 92 14.58 -4.85 -13.92
CA SER A 92 13.27 -5.49 -13.70
C SER A 92 13.12 -6.01 -12.27
N ARG A 93 14.14 -6.68 -11.73
CA ARG A 93 14.09 -7.21 -10.36
C ARG A 93 14.01 -6.12 -9.29
N LEU A 94 14.78 -5.06 -9.45
CA LEU A 94 14.75 -3.94 -8.51
C LEU A 94 13.42 -3.19 -8.58
N TYR A 95 12.88 -2.99 -9.78
CA TYR A 95 11.57 -2.41 -9.97
C TYR A 95 10.45 -3.26 -9.33
N GLU A 96 10.49 -4.58 -9.54
CA GLU A 96 9.55 -5.51 -8.90
C GLU A 96 9.64 -5.47 -7.37
N MET A 97 10.85 -5.36 -6.81
CA MET A 97 11.05 -5.24 -5.36
C MET A 97 10.47 -3.93 -4.82
N GLU A 98 10.66 -2.82 -5.53
CA GLU A 98 10.14 -1.53 -5.09
C GLU A 98 8.60 -1.49 -5.20
N LEU A 99 8.06 -2.04 -6.29
CA LEU A 99 6.61 -2.21 -6.46
C LEU A 99 6.01 -3.10 -5.35
N ALA A 100 6.69 -4.18 -5.00
CA ALA A 100 6.25 -5.07 -3.91
C ALA A 100 6.24 -4.35 -2.55
N LYS A 101 7.28 -3.56 -2.24
CA LYS A 101 7.33 -2.76 -1.01
C LYS A 101 6.20 -1.74 -0.94
N GLN A 102 5.93 -1.03 -2.04
CA GLN A 102 4.82 -0.08 -2.10
C GLN A 102 3.49 -0.79 -1.86
N HIS A 103 3.27 -1.91 -2.55
CA HIS A 103 2.05 -2.69 -2.41
C HIS A 103 1.86 -3.26 -0.99
N ASP A 104 2.93 -3.73 -0.36
CA ASP A 104 2.90 -4.23 1.01
C ASP A 104 2.59 -3.11 2.00
N ALA A 105 3.20 -1.92 1.83
CA ALA A 105 2.91 -0.74 2.64
C ALA A 105 1.44 -0.28 2.50
N GLU A 106 0.91 -0.25 1.27
CA GLU A 106 -0.50 0.05 1.02
C GLU A 106 -1.43 -1.00 1.65
N ALA A 107 -1.09 -2.28 1.49
CA ALA A 107 -1.87 -3.38 2.08
C ALA A 107 -1.89 -3.30 3.61
N GLU A 108 -0.78 -2.95 4.25
CA GLU A 108 -0.69 -2.77 5.69
C GLU A 108 -1.48 -1.53 6.14
N ALA A 109 -1.33 -0.40 5.45
CA ALA A 109 -2.11 0.82 5.71
C ALA A 109 -3.62 0.55 5.58
N ARG A 110 -4.04 -0.18 4.54
CA ARG A 110 -5.43 -0.60 4.38
C ARG A 110 -5.88 -1.52 5.51
N ARG A 111 -5.07 -2.50 5.89
CA ARG A 111 -5.38 -3.47 6.95
C ARG A 111 -5.53 -2.78 8.31
N SER A 112 -4.68 -1.77 8.60
CA SER A 112 -4.77 -1.01 9.84
C SER A 112 -6.06 -0.16 9.95
N GLN A 113 -6.62 0.29 8.80
CA GLN A 113 -7.86 1.06 8.75
C GLN A 113 -9.11 0.18 8.80
N ILE A 114 -9.01 -1.08 8.36
CA ILE A 114 -10.12 -2.04 8.36
C ILE A 114 -10.06 -2.83 9.65
N GLY A 115 -10.94 -2.49 10.63
CA GLY A 115 -11.10 -3.26 11.85
C GLY A 115 -11.74 -4.63 11.60
N THR A 116 -11.98 -5.39 12.67
CA THR A 116 -12.60 -6.72 12.63
C THR A 116 -14.06 -6.68 12.19
N GLY A 117 -14.68 -5.49 12.19
CA GLY A 117 -16.10 -5.32 11.95
C GLY A 117 -16.96 -5.60 13.18
N ASP A 118 -16.35 -5.78 14.34
CA ASP A 118 -17.04 -6.01 15.58
C ASP A 118 -17.85 -4.80 16.03
N ARG A 119 -18.96 -5.06 16.73
CA ARG A 119 -19.84 -4.00 17.22
C ARG A 119 -19.16 -3.09 18.26
N SER A 120 -18.14 -3.56 18.92
CA SER A 120 -17.32 -2.83 19.88
C SER A 120 -16.48 -1.73 19.23
N GLU A 121 -16.04 -1.95 17.99
CA GLU A 121 -15.19 -1.05 17.21
C GLU A 121 -15.97 0.02 16.42
N LYS A 122 -17.28 0.13 16.65
CA LYS A 122 -18.11 1.09 15.91
C LYS A 122 -17.63 2.52 16.12
N ILE A 123 -17.32 3.19 15.02
CA ILE A 123 -16.96 4.61 15.01
C ILE A 123 -18.22 5.46 14.88
N ARG A 124 -19.10 5.11 13.94
CA ARG A 124 -20.31 5.87 13.63
C ARG A 124 -21.50 4.95 13.38
N THR A 125 -22.67 5.35 13.84
CA THR A 125 -23.92 4.62 13.59
C THR A 125 -24.86 5.47 12.76
N TYR A 126 -25.31 4.91 11.64
CA TYR A 126 -26.35 5.46 10.78
C TYR A 126 -27.65 4.71 11.02
N ASN A 127 -28.66 5.39 11.58
CA ASN A 127 -29.96 4.79 11.89
C ASN A 127 -31.00 5.38 10.96
N PHE A 128 -31.40 4.64 9.94
CA PHE A 128 -32.36 5.07 8.93
C PHE A 128 -33.76 5.25 9.47
N PRO A 129 -34.33 4.33 10.29
CA PRO A 129 -35.67 4.50 10.86
C PRO A 129 -35.84 5.75 11.73
N GLN A 130 -34.76 6.21 12.36
CA GLN A 130 -34.78 7.39 13.23
C GLN A 130 -34.19 8.64 12.53
N GLY A 131 -33.74 8.55 11.29
CA GLY A 131 -33.07 9.65 10.58
C GLY A 131 -31.82 10.18 11.30
N ARG A 132 -31.13 9.34 12.09
CA ARG A 132 -30.12 9.74 13.05
C ARG A 132 -28.71 9.21 12.66
N VAL A 133 -27.72 10.08 12.80
CA VAL A 133 -26.31 9.72 12.76
C VAL A 133 -25.68 10.00 14.12
N THR A 134 -24.94 9.04 14.67
CA THR A 134 -24.21 9.18 15.93
C THR A 134 -22.74 8.85 15.73
N ASP A 135 -21.84 9.80 15.97
CA ASP A 135 -20.40 9.55 16.05
C ASP A 135 -20.03 9.22 17.50
N HIS A 136 -19.55 7.99 17.71
CA HIS A 136 -19.28 7.47 19.07
C HIS A 136 -17.97 7.99 19.65
N ARG A 137 -17.05 8.50 18.84
CA ARG A 137 -15.75 9.06 19.30
C ARG A 137 -15.95 10.34 20.09
N ILE A 138 -16.84 11.20 19.62
CA ILE A 138 -17.11 12.52 20.20
C ILE A 138 -18.52 12.62 20.81
N LYS A 139 -19.28 11.51 20.81
CA LYS A 139 -20.67 11.42 21.30
C LYS A 139 -21.63 12.42 20.63
N LEU A 140 -21.33 12.83 19.40
CA LEU A 140 -22.17 13.72 18.60
C LEU A 140 -23.35 12.94 18.00
N THR A 141 -24.57 13.47 18.13
CA THR A 141 -25.78 12.89 17.55
C THR A 141 -26.53 13.94 16.75
N LEU A 142 -26.79 13.66 15.48
CA LEU A 142 -27.51 14.53 14.56
C LEU A 142 -28.71 13.81 13.97
N HIS A 143 -29.87 14.49 13.87
CA HIS A 143 -31.14 13.96 13.37
C HIS A 143 -31.44 14.42 11.93
N ARG A 144 -30.42 14.43 11.06
CA ARG A 144 -30.49 14.85 9.65
C ARG A 144 -29.67 13.91 8.73
N LEU A 145 -29.99 12.62 8.89
CA LEU A 145 -29.28 11.55 8.16
C LEU A 145 -29.22 11.80 6.64
N GLU A 146 -30.34 12.20 6.02
CA GLU A 146 -30.41 12.42 4.57
C GLU A 146 -29.50 13.56 4.11
N ASN A 147 -29.46 14.67 4.84
CA ASN A 147 -28.57 15.80 4.52
C ASN A 147 -27.10 15.38 4.61
N ILE A 148 -26.76 14.61 5.64
CA ILE A 148 -25.39 14.09 5.82
C ILE A 148 -24.99 13.15 4.69
N LEU A 149 -25.89 12.28 4.22
CA LEU A 149 -25.63 11.41 3.08
C LEU A 149 -25.51 12.18 1.76
N ASN A 150 -26.15 13.33 1.66
CA ASN A 150 -26.07 14.23 0.51
C ASN A 150 -24.87 15.18 0.56
N GLY A 151 -24.02 15.09 1.60
CA GLY A 151 -22.76 15.83 1.68
C GLY A 151 -22.72 16.96 2.72
N ASP A 152 -23.76 17.19 3.51
CA ASP A 152 -23.76 18.15 4.63
C ASP A 152 -22.96 17.57 5.82
N LEU A 153 -21.63 17.65 5.74
CA LEU A 153 -20.69 17.04 6.69
C LEU A 153 -20.00 18.06 7.61
N ASP A 154 -20.17 19.36 7.37
CA ASP A 154 -19.38 20.42 8.00
C ASP A 154 -19.42 20.33 9.53
N GLU A 155 -20.61 20.21 10.13
CA GLU A 155 -20.76 20.13 11.58
C GLU A 155 -20.04 18.90 12.19
N ILE A 156 -20.02 17.76 11.48
CA ILE A 156 -19.31 16.56 11.92
C ILE A 156 -17.81 16.77 11.84
N ILE A 157 -17.33 17.37 10.74
CA ILE A 157 -15.92 17.63 10.50
C ILE A 157 -15.38 18.62 11.52
N ASP A 158 -16.06 19.75 11.71
CA ASP A 158 -15.64 20.80 12.66
C ASP A 158 -15.57 20.25 14.09
N SER A 159 -16.58 19.46 14.49
CA SER A 159 -16.60 18.84 15.81
C SER A 159 -15.47 17.83 16.01
N LEU A 160 -15.10 17.07 14.97
CA LEU A 160 -13.98 16.14 15.01
C LEU A 160 -12.63 16.86 15.05
N ILE A 161 -12.47 17.96 14.29
CA ILE A 161 -11.28 18.79 14.30
C ILE A 161 -11.06 19.40 15.69
N ALA A 162 -12.13 19.96 16.28
CA ALA A 162 -12.06 20.55 17.61
C ALA A 162 -11.69 19.50 18.68
N ALA A 163 -12.26 18.31 18.60
CA ALA A 163 -11.92 17.20 19.51
C ALA A 163 -10.46 16.73 19.34
N ASP A 164 -9.94 16.62 18.10
CA ASP A 164 -8.56 16.23 17.85
C ASP A 164 -7.56 17.29 18.35
N GLN A 165 -7.88 18.58 18.15
CA GLN A 165 -7.07 19.68 18.66
C GLN A 165 -7.02 19.68 20.20
N ALA A 166 -8.16 19.43 20.85
CA ALA A 166 -8.21 19.34 22.33
C ALA A 166 -7.33 18.19 22.86
N VAL A 167 -7.37 17.03 22.22
CA VAL A 167 -6.51 15.88 22.59
C VAL A 167 -5.04 16.18 22.37
N LYS A 168 -4.67 16.86 21.27
CA LYS A 168 -3.29 17.25 20.99
C LYS A 168 -2.76 18.25 22.04
N LEU A 169 -3.57 19.25 22.40
CA LEU A 169 -3.19 20.22 23.46
C LEU A 169 -3.00 19.55 24.83
N THR A 170 -3.87 18.60 25.19
CA THR A 170 -3.74 17.85 26.44
C THR A 170 -2.42 17.05 26.49
N LYS A 171 -2.08 16.39 25.39
CA LYS A 171 -0.82 15.64 25.30
C LYS A 171 0.43 16.54 25.37
N LEU A 172 0.38 17.74 24.83
CA LEU A 172 1.49 18.71 24.94
C LEU A 172 1.68 19.17 26.38
N ASN A 173 0.58 19.44 27.11
CA ASN A 173 0.63 19.86 28.52
C ASN A 173 1.06 18.74 29.48
N GLU A 174 0.96 17.46 29.08
CA GLU A 174 1.44 16.32 29.88
C GLU A 174 2.94 16.02 29.67
N GLN A 175 3.57 16.66 28.69
CA GLN A 175 5.00 16.50 28.37
C GLN A 175 5.87 17.65 28.91
N GLU A 176 5.29 18.69 29.51
CA GLU A 176 5.95 19.73 30.29
C GLU A 176 5.93 19.40 31.81
#